data_aac388f27c41f57634ecb172359ff2ed
#
_entry.id   aac388f27c41f57634ecb172359ff2ed
#
_cell.length_a   1.000
_cell.length_b   1.000
_cell.length_c   1.000
_cell.angle_alpha   90.00
_cell.angle_beta   90.00
_cell.angle_gamma   90.00
#
_symmetry.space_group_name_H-M   'P 1'
#
loop_
_entity.id
_entity.type
_entity.pdbx_description
1 polymer ?
#
loop_
_entity_poly.entity_id
_entity_poly.type
_entity_poly.pdbx_seq_one_letter_code
_entity_poly.pdbx_strand_id
1 'polypeptide(L)'
;MLISAMGLSACGGAAAPDVLEQVEIVPKPTFTVGSEVILKASHQPGMQGAKAKIVGAYDTTAYSVTYTPTTGEPPVKGYKWIIQEEIKNHIKQPYNPGTEVVLKADHVKGMLDASGKLDTANTTTVYMIDYTPTTGGGEVKNYKWVTEDEISPVK
;
A
#
# COMPACT_ATOMS: atom_id res chain seq x y z
N MET A 1 -45.18 6.87 -1.23
CA MET A 1 -44.58 6.69 -1.42
C MET A 1 -43.50 6.10 -1.31
N LEU A 2 -42.79 5.72 -1.28
CA LEU A 2 -41.98 5.25 -1.20
C LEU A 2 -40.88 4.73 -1.31
N ILE A 3 -40.22 4.61 -1.24
CA ILE A 3 -39.34 4.22 -1.38
C ILE A 3 -38.42 3.52 -1.28
N SER A 4 -37.76 3.13 -1.26
CA SER A 4 -37.01 2.62 -1.11
C SER A 4 -35.97 2.14 -1.11
N ALA A 5 -35.37 2.00 -1.07
CA ALA A 5 -34.47 1.62 -1.07
C ALA A 5 -33.59 0.95 -1.01
N MET A 6 -33.08 0.78 -0.95
CA MET A 6 -32.29 0.28 -0.90
C MET A 6 -31.36 -0.34 -0.85
N GLY A 7 -30.77 -0.51 -0.93
CA GLY A 7 -30.00 -0.95 -0.89
C GLY A 7 -29.24 -1.83 -0.75
N LEU A 8 -28.72 -2.01 -0.62
CA LEU A 8 -28.00 -2.59 -0.52
C LEU A 8 -27.32 -3.39 -0.44
N SER A 9 -26.75 -3.65 -0.46
CA SER A 9 -26.21 -4.25 -0.33
C SER A 9 -25.50 -5.04 -0.11
N ALA A 10 -24.97 -5.16 -0.13
CA ALA A 10 -24.36 -5.74 0.12
C ALA A 10 -23.92 -6.65 0.29
N CYS A 11 -23.66 -6.96 0.22
CA CYS A 11 -23.35 -7.76 0.45
C CYS A 11 -22.58 -8.45 0.82
N GLY A 12 -22.58 -8.68 0.67
CA GLY A 12 -21.95 -9.51 1.11
C GLY A 12 -20.86 -9.70 1.60
N GLY A 13 -20.37 -9.85 1.53
CA GLY A 13 -19.24 -10.00 1.91
C GLY A 13 -18.79 -9.38 2.88
N ALA A 14 -19.31 -8.69 3.23
CA ALA A 14 -18.94 -8.36 4.39
C ALA A 14 -17.57 -8.09 4.70
N ALA A 15 -16.78 -8.17 3.91
CA ALA A 15 -15.44 -7.86 4.24
C ALA A 15 -15.34 -6.45 4.73
N ALA A 16 -14.32 -6.16 5.47
CA ALA A 16 -14.01 -4.81 5.86
C ALA A 16 -13.90 -3.95 4.63
N PRO A 17 -14.21 -2.65 4.74
CA PRO A 17 -14.06 -1.78 3.59
C PRO A 17 -12.63 -1.85 3.07
N ASP A 18 -12.53 -1.81 1.76
CA ASP A 18 -11.23 -1.77 1.12
C ASP A 18 -10.49 -0.51 1.59
N VAL A 19 -9.23 -0.67 1.90
CA VAL A 19 -8.37 0.45 2.28
C VAL A 19 -8.42 1.52 1.20
N LEU A 20 -8.51 1.13 -0.07
CA LEU A 20 -8.52 2.08 -1.17
C LEU A 20 -9.73 3.01 -1.14
N GLU A 21 -10.80 2.63 -0.45
CA GLU A 21 -11.95 3.51 -0.31
C GLU A 21 -11.73 4.59 0.73
N GLN A 22 -10.74 4.43 1.58
CA GLN A 22 -10.47 5.37 2.66
C GLN A 22 -9.33 6.33 2.35
N VAL A 23 -8.45 5.98 1.43
CA VAL A 23 -7.29 6.79 1.12
C VAL A 23 -7.65 7.81 0.04
N GLU A 24 -7.06 8.97 0.12
CA GLU A 24 -7.36 10.08 -0.77
C GLU A 24 -6.67 9.90 -2.11
N ILE A 25 -7.47 9.98 -3.19
CA ILE A 25 -6.94 9.88 -4.55
C ILE A 25 -6.34 11.23 -4.93
N VAL A 26 -5.15 11.19 -5.54
CA VAL A 26 -4.51 12.40 -6.05
C VAL A 26 -5.05 12.67 -7.46
N PRO A 27 -5.72 13.82 -7.70
CA PRO A 27 -6.31 14.07 -9.02
C PRO A 27 -5.28 14.28 -10.12
N LYS A 28 -4.14 14.89 -9.80
CA LYS A 28 -3.09 15.15 -10.80
C LYS A 28 -1.74 14.75 -10.24
N PRO A 29 -1.48 13.45 -10.16
CA PRO A 29 -0.20 13.00 -9.60
C PRO A 29 0.94 13.29 -10.56
N THR A 30 2.15 13.30 -10.02
CA THR A 30 3.35 13.45 -10.83
C THR A 30 3.42 12.36 -11.89
N PHE A 31 3.07 11.14 -11.52
CA PHE A 31 3.01 10.02 -12.47
C PHE A 31 1.55 9.62 -12.63
N THR A 32 1.00 9.85 -13.82
CA THR A 32 -0.44 9.68 -14.03
C THR A 32 -0.81 8.22 -14.13
N VAL A 33 -2.05 7.92 -13.73
CA VAL A 33 -2.59 6.57 -13.84
C VAL A 33 -2.55 6.15 -15.32
N GLY A 34 -2.07 4.95 -15.57
CA GLY A 34 -1.93 4.41 -16.91
C GLY A 34 -0.57 4.66 -17.55
N SER A 35 0.25 5.53 -16.96
CA SER A 35 1.57 5.81 -17.55
C SER A 35 2.58 4.74 -17.14
N GLU A 36 3.63 4.64 -17.96
CA GLU A 36 4.74 3.74 -17.69
C GLU A 36 5.85 4.48 -16.98
N VAL A 37 6.47 3.79 -16.04
CA VAL A 37 7.57 4.36 -15.23
C VAL A 37 8.62 3.28 -15.02
N ILE A 38 9.75 3.70 -14.47
CA ILE A 38 10.84 2.80 -14.08
C ILE A 38 10.94 2.84 -12.56
N LEU A 39 11.03 1.68 -11.94
CA LEU A 39 11.12 1.58 -10.49
C LEU A 39 12.55 1.77 -10.03
N LYS A 40 12.72 2.59 -9.00
CA LYS A 40 13.97 2.69 -8.24
C LYS A 40 13.87 1.89 -6.96
N ALA A 41 12.66 1.51 -6.58
CA ALA A 41 12.44 0.71 -5.38
C ALA A 41 13.11 -0.64 -5.53
N SER A 42 13.53 -1.20 -4.39
CA SER A 42 14.16 -2.51 -4.38
C SER A 42 13.63 -3.34 -3.21
N HIS A 43 12.32 -3.29 -2.99
CA HIS A 43 11.69 -4.04 -1.89
C HIS A 43 11.77 -5.53 -2.10
N GLN A 44 11.79 -5.97 -3.35
CA GLN A 44 11.80 -7.38 -3.71
C GLN A 44 12.79 -7.59 -4.84
N PRO A 45 13.32 -8.82 -4.97
CA PRO A 45 14.21 -9.13 -6.09
C PRO A 45 13.51 -8.86 -7.41
N GLY A 46 14.24 -8.27 -8.35
CA GLY A 46 13.70 -7.97 -9.67
C GLY A 46 12.91 -6.70 -9.78
N MET A 47 12.79 -5.95 -8.70
CA MET A 47 12.00 -4.71 -8.71
C MET A 47 12.83 -3.53 -9.22
N GLN A 48 14.07 -3.39 -8.77
CA GLN A 48 14.89 -2.24 -9.16
C GLN A 48 15.17 -2.26 -10.66
N GLY A 49 14.85 -1.15 -11.33
CA GLY A 49 15.00 -1.04 -12.77
C GLY A 49 13.87 -1.62 -13.58
N ALA A 50 12.86 -2.17 -12.92
CA ALA A 50 11.75 -2.80 -13.62
C ALA A 50 10.83 -1.74 -14.22
N LYS A 51 10.20 -2.09 -15.33
CA LYS A 51 9.15 -1.27 -15.91
C LYS A 51 7.85 -1.51 -15.17
N ALA A 52 7.11 -0.45 -14.94
CA ALA A 52 5.87 -0.54 -14.20
C ALA A 52 4.83 0.37 -14.83
N LYS A 53 3.59 0.06 -14.54
CA LYS A 53 2.46 0.88 -14.96
C LYS A 53 1.74 1.37 -13.71
N ILE A 54 1.40 2.65 -13.69
CA ILE A 54 0.70 3.24 -12.55
C ILE A 54 -0.76 2.79 -12.58
N VAL A 55 -1.20 2.17 -11.50
CA VAL A 55 -2.59 1.71 -11.35
C VAL A 55 -3.39 2.70 -10.53
N GLY A 56 -2.76 3.31 -9.53
CA GLY A 56 -3.42 4.30 -8.69
C GLY A 56 -2.41 5.17 -7.99
N ALA A 57 -2.84 6.36 -7.60
CA ALA A 57 -2.01 7.34 -6.92
C ALA A 57 -2.79 7.92 -5.76
N TYR A 58 -2.19 7.93 -4.57
CA TYR A 58 -2.90 8.29 -3.34
C TYR A 58 -2.04 9.18 -2.46
N ASP A 59 -2.69 10.11 -1.78
CA ASP A 59 -2.03 11.06 -0.89
C ASP A 59 -2.18 10.56 0.54
N THR A 60 -1.07 10.20 1.17
CA THR A 60 -1.12 9.61 2.50
C THR A 60 0.26 9.66 3.15
N THR A 61 0.39 9.00 4.30
CA THR A 61 1.68 8.82 4.94
C THR A 61 2.06 7.35 4.83
N ALA A 62 3.24 7.10 4.30
CA ALA A 62 3.81 5.77 4.18
C ALA A 62 4.77 5.51 5.33
N TYR A 63 4.71 4.30 5.87
CA TYR A 63 5.54 3.89 7.00
C TYR A 63 6.32 2.65 6.64
N SER A 64 7.59 2.60 7.01
CA SER A 64 8.24 1.31 7.13
C SER A 64 7.93 0.77 8.52
N VAL A 65 7.77 -0.54 8.63
CA VAL A 65 7.28 -1.16 9.85
C VAL A 65 8.03 -2.45 10.12
N THR A 66 8.31 -2.68 11.40
CA THR A 66 8.81 -3.98 11.88
C THR A 66 7.64 -4.63 12.58
N TYR A 67 7.25 -5.83 12.12
CA TYR A 67 6.08 -6.49 12.68
C TYR A 67 6.36 -7.96 12.90
N THR A 68 5.55 -8.58 13.78
CA THR A 68 5.65 -10.00 14.08
C THR A 68 4.49 -10.71 13.38
N PRO A 69 4.79 -11.57 12.40
CA PRO A 69 3.71 -12.27 11.69
C PRO A 69 2.84 -13.09 12.63
N THR A 70 1.54 -13.10 12.34
CA THR A 70 0.59 -13.89 13.13
C THR A 70 0.78 -15.38 12.93
N THR A 71 1.53 -15.76 11.91
CA THR A 71 1.81 -17.17 11.59
C THR A 71 2.91 -17.78 12.45
N GLY A 72 3.54 -17.00 13.33
CA GLY A 72 4.57 -17.51 14.20
C GLY A 72 5.97 -17.40 13.67
N GLU A 73 6.14 -16.80 12.49
CA GLU A 73 7.46 -16.62 11.91
C GLU A 73 8.19 -15.48 12.60
N PRO A 74 9.52 -15.41 12.41
CA PRO A 74 10.30 -14.34 13.04
C PRO A 74 9.86 -12.95 12.60
N PRO A 75 10.15 -11.92 13.39
CA PRO A 75 9.77 -10.55 13.00
C PRO A 75 10.34 -10.16 11.65
N VAL A 76 9.53 -9.43 10.89
CA VAL A 76 9.92 -8.84 9.62
C VAL A 76 10.34 -7.42 9.91
N LYS A 77 11.58 -7.07 9.58
CA LYS A 77 12.13 -5.77 9.91
C LYS A 77 12.12 -4.87 8.70
N GLY A 78 11.71 -3.61 8.92
CA GLY A 78 11.81 -2.60 7.88
C GLY A 78 10.98 -2.86 6.65
N TYR A 79 9.82 -3.47 6.81
CA TYR A 79 8.93 -3.72 5.67
C TYR A 79 8.48 -2.40 5.06
N LYS A 80 8.61 -2.27 3.77
CA LYS A 80 8.19 -1.08 3.01
C LYS A 80 7.08 -1.47 2.07
N TRP A 81 5.97 -0.93 2.09
CA TRP A 81 5.42 0.15 2.92
C TRP A 81 4.06 -0.25 3.38
N ILE A 82 3.62 0.30 4.49
CA ILE A 82 2.19 0.36 4.81
C ILE A 82 1.80 1.83 4.84
N ILE A 83 0.50 2.11 4.71
CA ILE A 83 0.04 3.48 4.72
C ILE A 83 -0.83 3.73 5.93
N GLN A 84 -1.11 5.00 6.19
CA GLN A 84 -1.90 5.43 7.35
C GLN A 84 -3.18 4.63 7.47
N GLU A 85 -3.87 4.47 6.35
CA GLU A 85 -5.18 3.82 6.32
C GLU A 85 -5.11 2.31 6.51
N GLU A 86 -3.91 1.76 6.52
CA GLU A 86 -3.70 0.33 6.75
C GLU A 86 -3.34 0.02 8.20
N ILE A 87 -3.49 0.98 9.08
CA ILE A 87 -3.29 0.80 10.51
C ILE A 87 -4.66 0.72 11.16
N LYS A 88 -4.86 -0.28 12.01
CA LYS A 88 -6.13 -0.46 12.71
C LYS A 88 -6.42 0.76 13.56
N ASN A 89 -7.67 1.25 13.46
CA ASN A 89 -8.14 2.41 14.23
C ASN A 89 -7.27 3.64 14.01
N HIS A 90 -6.82 3.82 12.77
CA HIS A 90 -5.94 4.95 12.45
C HIS A 90 -6.65 6.28 12.68
N ILE A 91 -5.84 7.29 12.98
CA ILE A 91 -6.30 8.67 13.13
C ILE A 91 -5.89 9.44 11.88
N LYS A 92 -6.26 10.72 11.84
CA LYS A 92 -5.96 11.55 10.68
C LYS A 92 -4.51 12.00 10.65
N GLN A 93 -3.97 12.34 11.83
CA GLN A 93 -2.60 12.84 11.90
C GLN A 93 -1.61 11.70 11.70
N PRO A 94 -0.48 11.96 11.06
CA PRO A 94 0.56 10.94 10.96
C PRO A 94 1.07 10.52 12.33
N TYR A 95 1.46 9.26 12.44
CA TYR A 95 2.07 8.73 13.65
C TYR A 95 3.56 9.00 13.64
N ASN A 96 4.12 9.15 14.82
CA ASN A 96 5.56 9.31 14.98
C ASN A 96 6.26 7.96 14.84
N PRO A 97 7.50 7.96 14.33
CA PRO A 97 8.32 6.74 14.40
C PRO A 97 8.41 6.23 15.83
N GLY A 98 8.38 4.92 15.97
CA GLY A 98 8.38 4.27 17.28
C GLY A 98 7.00 3.93 17.80
N THR A 99 5.95 4.39 17.14
CA THR A 99 4.58 4.11 17.56
C THR A 99 4.26 2.63 17.34
N GLU A 100 3.63 2.01 18.33
CA GLU A 100 3.18 0.63 18.22
C GLU A 100 1.77 0.62 17.64
N VAL A 101 1.56 -0.29 16.68
CA VAL A 101 0.30 -0.34 15.94
C VAL A 101 -0.09 -1.79 15.71
N VAL A 102 -1.36 -2.00 15.35
CA VAL A 102 -1.83 -3.28 14.83
C VAL A 102 -2.17 -3.06 13.36
N LEU A 103 -1.71 -3.96 12.52
CA LEU A 103 -1.80 -3.77 11.08
C LEU A 103 -3.14 -4.23 10.55
N LYS A 104 -3.70 -3.41 9.67
CA LYS A 104 -4.84 -3.77 8.84
C LYS A 104 -4.36 -4.13 7.43
N ALA A 105 -3.12 -3.82 7.12
CA ALA A 105 -2.51 -4.20 5.86
C ALA A 105 -2.48 -5.72 5.72
N ASP A 106 -2.62 -6.18 4.50
CA ASP A 106 -2.66 -7.61 4.22
C ASP A 106 -1.90 -7.88 2.93
N HIS A 107 -0.68 -7.32 2.84
CA HIS A 107 0.13 -7.45 1.61
C HIS A 107 0.72 -8.84 1.50
N VAL A 108 1.05 -9.45 2.62
CA VAL A 108 1.66 -10.77 2.67
C VAL A 108 1.02 -11.57 3.79
N LYS A 109 1.14 -12.88 3.68
CA LYS A 109 0.57 -13.77 4.69
C LYS A 109 1.17 -13.48 6.05
N GLY A 110 0.32 -13.42 7.07
CA GLY A 110 0.73 -13.17 8.44
C GLY A 110 0.80 -11.70 8.81
N MET A 111 0.50 -10.81 7.88
CA MET A 111 0.57 -9.38 8.17
C MET A 111 -0.71 -8.85 8.80
N LEU A 112 -1.87 -9.28 8.31
CA LEU A 112 -3.15 -8.79 8.83
C LEU A 112 -3.25 -9.12 10.32
N ASP A 113 -3.62 -8.10 11.10
CA ASP A 113 -3.76 -8.18 12.55
C ASP A 113 -2.45 -8.37 13.30
N ALA A 114 -1.31 -8.26 12.62
CA ALA A 114 -0.01 -8.37 13.27
C ALA A 114 0.28 -7.11 14.08
N SER A 115 1.02 -7.30 15.17
CA SER A 115 1.52 -6.17 15.96
C SER A 115 2.81 -5.69 15.36
N GLY A 116 2.97 -4.38 15.28
CA GLY A 116 4.16 -3.81 14.69
C GLY A 116 4.55 -2.51 15.33
N LYS A 117 5.72 -2.05 14.93
CA LYS A 117 6.26 -0.77 15.37
C LYS A 117 6.68 0.00 14.14
N LEU A 118 6.24 1.24 14.05
CA LEU A 118 6.57 2.07 12.89
C LEU A 118 8.01 2.53 12.99
N ASP A 119 8.77 2.28 11.93
CA ASP A 119 10.20 2.63 11.90
C ASP A 119 10.41 4.03 11.34
N THR A 120 9.77 4.33 10.20
CA THR A 120 9.88 5.65 9.56
C THR A 120 8.51 6.10 9.10
N ALA A 121 8.37 7.41 8.88
CA ALA A 121 7.13 8.01 8.40
C ALA A 121 7.46 8.99 7.29
N ASN A 122 6.70 8.90 6.19
CA ASN A 122 6.94 9.75 5.02
C ASN A 122 5.60 10.13 4.41
N THR A 123 5.21 11.39 4.57
CA THR A 123 3.98 11.89 3.95
C THR A 123 4.28 12.22 2.51
N THR A 124 3.63 11.52 1.59
CA THR A 124 3.95 11.61 0.17
C THR A 124 2.80 11.04 -0.65
N THR A 125 2.97 11.07 -1.97
CA THR A 125 2.09 10.31 -2.86
C THR A 125 2.63 8.90 -2.95
N VAL A 126 1.76 7.92 -2.72
CA VAL A 126 2.10 6.51 -2.93
C VAL A 126 1.35 6.02 -4.16
N TYR A 127 1.93 5.01 -4.80
CA TYR A 127 1.38 4.47 -6.04
C TYR A 127 1.18 2.98 -5.91
N MET A 128 0.06 2.52 -6.46
CA MET A 128 -0.14 1.10 -6.72
C MET A 128 0.25 0.84 -8.16
N ILE A 129 0.98 -0.23 -8.41
CA ILE A 129 1.59 -0.47 -9.71
C ILE A 129 1.43 -1.92 -10.14
N ASP A 130 1.49 -2.13 -11.46
CA ASP A 130 1.77 -3.43 -12.06
C ASP A 130 3.19 -3.36 -12.57
N TYR A 131 4.02 -4.37 -12.29
CA TYR A 131 5.39 -4.32 -12.80
C TYR A 131 5.84 -5.71 -13.26
N THR A 132 6.82 -5.71 -14.14
CA THR A 132 7.41 -6.94 -14.65
C THR A 132 8.82 -7.07 -14.06
N PRO A 133 9.06 -8.08 -13.22
CA PRO A 133 10.38 -8.23 -12.60
C PRO A 133 11.48 -8.36 -13.63
N THR A 134 12.63 -7.75 -13.34
CA THR A 134 13.79 -7.85 -14.24
C THR A 134 14.39 -9.25 -14.20
N THR A 135 14.08 -10.02 -13.17
CA THR A 135 14.59 -11.38 -13.01
C THR A 135 13.77 -12.41 -13.77
N GLY A 136 12.70 -11.98 -14.45
CA GLY A 136 11.81 -12.89 -15.16
C GLY A 136 10.64 -13.28 -14.29
N GLY A 137 9.85 -14.21 -14.81
CA GLY A 137 8.64 -14.61 -14.13
C GLY A 137 7.47 -13.78 -14.60
N GLY A 138 6.33 -13.96 -13.94
CA GLY A 138 5.11 -13.29 -14.35
C GLY A 138 5.03 -11.87 -13.83
N GLU A 139 4.17 -11.10 -14.47
CA GLU A 139 3.88 -9.74 -14.06
C GLU A 139 3.28 -9.74 -12.66
N VAL A 140 3.70 -8.79 -11.83
CA VAL A 140 3.13 -8.58 -10.51
C VAL A 140 2.07 -7.51 -10.61
N LYS A 141 0.85 -7.85 -10.24
CA LYS A 141 -0.30 -6.95 -10.37
C LYS A 141 -0.64 -6.30 -9.04
N ASN A 142 -1.03 -5.03 -9.12
CA ASN A 142 -1.57 -4.29 -7.96
C ASN A 142 -0.64 -4.33 -6.77
N TYR A 143 0.65 -4.15 -7.03
CA TYR A 143 1.63 -4.10 -5.95
C TYR A 143 1.42 -2.83 -5.12
N LYS A 144 1.34 -2.97 -3.83
CA LYS A 144 1.20 -1.89 -2.85
C LYS A 144 2.41 -1.89 -1.98
N TRP A 145 3.14 -0.92 -1.88
CA TRP A 145 3.11 0.45 -2.42
C TRP A 145 4.51 0.81 -2.83
N VAL A 146 4.64 1.80 -3.71
CA VAL A 146 5.90 2.50 -3.90
C VAL A 146 5.64 3.98 -3.69
N THR A 147 6.65 4.68 -3.18
CA THR A 147 6.52 6.12 -2.94
C THR A 147 6.97 6.88 -4.18
N GLU A 148 6.62 8.16 -4.22
CA GLU A 148 6.91 8.97 -5.39
C GLU A 148 8.41 9.03 -5.70
N ASP A 149 9.25 9.10 -4.67
CA ASP A 149 10.70 9.17 -4.90
C ASP A 149 11.31 7.82 -5.25
N GLU A 150 10.52 6.75 -5.30
CA GLU A 150 11.00 5.44 -5.74
C GLU A 150 10.68 5.17 -7.21
N ILE A 151 10.23 6.17 -7.94
CA ILE A 151 9.80 6.03 -9.32
C ILE A 151 10.54 7.07 -10.15
N SER A 152 10.88 6.71 -11.38
CA SER A 152 11.41 7.68 -12.34
C SER A 152 10.69 7.52 -13.67
N PRO A 153 10.67 8.60 -14.46
CA PRO A 153 10.00 8.50 -15.77
C PRO A 153 10.76 7.57 -16.71
N VAL A 154 10.03 7.02 -17.65
CA VAL A 154 10.64 6.28 -18.75
C VAL A 154 11.30 7.31 -19.67
N LYS A 155 12.50 7.02 -20.13
CA LYS A 155 13.21 7.92 -21.02
C LYS A 155 12.93 7.66 -22.46
#